data_eaa621d9ab993c4106e9c2865330b653
#
_entry.id   eaa621d9ab993c4106e9c2865330b653
#
_cell.length_a   1.000
_cell.length_b   1.000
_cell.length_c   1.000
_cell.angle_alpha   90.00
_cell.angle_beta   90.00
_cell.angle_gamma   90.00
#
_symmetry.space_group_name_H-M   'P 1'
#
loop_
_entity.id
_entity.type
_entity.pdbx_description
1 polymer ?
#
loop_
_entity_poly.entity_id
_entity_poly.type
_entity_poly.pdbx_seq_one_letter_code
_entity_poly.pdbx_strand_id
1 'polypeptide(L)'
;MFTGMIDAFYDYCYGELEYRSLRFETETLDMENYQGNAVVNYTEYEIPYTRIIEHKHFEYGCQGGYGNTGTPAIQKTVITREYPAAWEKGAQPYYPMNDEKNNALYERYRELAEKEEHVIFGGRLGMYRYYDMHQVIAEALKCVKENLYG
;
A
#
# COMPACT_ATOMS: atom_id res chain seq x y z
N MET A 1 3.69 -10.03 -16.28
CA MET A 1 4.30 -9.45 -15.04
C MET A 1 3.52 -9.92 -13.83
N PHE A 2 4.19 -10.36 -12.78
CA PHE A 2 3.60 -10.77 -11.51
C PHE A 2 3.99 -9.77 -10.41
N THR A 3 3.00 -9.25 -9.69
CA THR A 3 3.19 -8.22 -8.65
C THR A 3 2.70 -8.66 -7.26
N GLY A 4 2.28 -9.92 -7.15
CA GLY A 4 1.89 -10.54 -5.89
C GLY A 4 3.10 -10.97 -5.04
N MET A 5 2.83 -11.68 -3.96
CA MET A 5 3.87 -12.21 -3.07
C MET A 5 4.71 -13.26 -3.81
N ILE A 6 6.03 -13.07 -3.87
CA ILE A 6 6.93 -13.95 -4.61
C ILE A 6 6.98 -15.37 -3.99
N ASP A 7 6.95 -15.48 -2.67
CA ASP A 7 6.91 -16.75 -1.96
C ASP A 7 5.63 -17.55 -2.24
N ALA A 8 4.49 -16.87 -2.34
CA ALA A 8 3.23 -17.50 -2.72
C ALA A 8 3.23 -18.00 -4.18
N PHE A 9 3.94 -17.32 -5.09
CA PHE A 9 4.10 -17.78 -6.46
C PHE A 9 4.80 -19.16 -6.54
N TYR A 10 5.74 -19.42 -5.63
CA TYR A 10 6.49 -20.66 -5.52
C TYR A 10 5.95 -21.60 -4.44
N ASP A 11 4.67 -21.51 -4.08
CA ASP A 11 4.02 -22.34 -3.07
C ASP A 11 4.82 -22.46 -1.75
N TYR A 12 5.48 -21.35 -1.38
CA TYR A 12 6.28 -21.24 -0.14
C TYR A 12 7.39 -22.28 0.00
N CYS A 13 7.96 -22.76 -1.11
CA CYS A 13 8.93 -23.86 -1.13
C CYS A 13 10.19 -23.66 -0.28
N TYR A 14 10.54 -22.42 0.05
CA TYR A 14 11.63 -22.06 0.96
C TYR A 14 11.17 -21.55 2.32
N GLY A 15 9.86 -21.46 2.54
CA GLY A 15 9.22 -20.87 3.71
C GLY A 15 8.53 -19.56 3.41
N GLU A 16 7.76 -19.07 4.37
CA GLU A 16 6.95 -17.85 4.24
C GLU A 16 7.81 -16.60 4.53
N LEU A 17 7.69 -15.60 3.66
CA LEU A 17 8.18 -14.25 3.92
C LEU A 17 7.22 -13.52 4.85
N GLU A 18 7.74 -12.66 5.70
CA GLU A 18 6.94 -11.91 6.65
C GLU A 18 6.57 -10.54 6.08
N TYR A 19 5.36 -10.11 6.37
CA TYR A 19 4.81 -8.83 5.92
C TYR A 19 4.24 -8.04 7.11
N ARG A 20 3.94 -6.78 6.89
CA ARG A 20 3.09 -5.97 7.76
C ARG A 20 1.74 -5.80 7.10
N SER A 21 0.71 -5.82 7.93
CA SER A 21 -0.66 -5.57 7.51
C SER A 21 -1.20 -4.30 8.15
N LEU A 22 -2.38 -3.90 7.72
CA LEU A 22 -3.12 -2.76 8.23
C LEU A 22 -4.55 -3.17 8.51
N ARG A 23 -5.13 -2.58 9.55
CA ARG A 23 -6.56 -2.68 9.87
C ARG A 23 -7.18 -1.31 9.75
N PHE A 24 -8.32 -1.23 9.10
CA PHE A 24 -9.03 0.01 8.86
C PHE A 24 -10.36 0.04 9.60
N GLU A 25 -10.67 1.18 10.21
CA GLU A 25 -11.98 1.47 10.79
C GLU A 25 -12.55 2.72 10.13
N THR A 26 -13.66 2.54 9.41
CA THR A 26 -14.33 3.62 8.69
C THR A 26 -15.58 4.06 9.43
N GLU A 27 -15.76 5.37 9.57
CA GLU A 27 -16.87 6.00 10.30
C GLU A 27 -17.42 7.19 9.49
N THR A 28 -18.72 7.32 9.49
CA THR A 28 -19.40 8.51 8.95
C THR A 28 -19.78 9.44 10.08
N LEU A 29 -19.34 10.68 10.03
CA LEU A 29 -19.56 11.71 11.04
C LEU A 29 -20.60 12.73 10.55
N ASP A 30 -21.50 13.15 11.44
CA ASP A 30 -22.45 14.23 11.21
C ASP A 30 -21.79 15.61 11.43
N MET A 31 -20.79 15.87 10.61
CA MET A 31 -20.08 17.17 10.56
C MET A 31 -19.54 17.39 9.16
N GLU A 32 -19.45 18.65 8.77
CA GLU A 32 -18.98 19.01 7.44
C GLU A 32 -17.49 18.69 7.22
N ASN A 33 -16.67 18.87 8.25
CA ASN A 33 -15.21 18.74 8.18
C ASN A 33 -14.67 18.24 9.51
N TYR A 34 -13.83 17.20 9.48
CA TYR A 34 -13.22 16.64 10.69
C TYR A 34 -11.83 17.20 10.95
N GLN A 35 -10.94 17.13 9.97
CA GLN A 35 -9.53 17.51 10.14
C GLN A 35 -9.03 18.56 9.14
N GLY A 36 -9.82 18.88 8.12
CA GLY A 36 -9.47 19.90 7.12
C GLY A 36 -8.41 19.48 6.12
N ASN A 37 -8.00 18.22 6.13
CA ASN A 37 -6.97 17.69 5.26
C ASN A 37 -7.26 16.22 4.92
N ALA A 38 -6.78 15.77 3.74
CA ALA A 38 -7.03 14.40 3.30
C ALA A 38 -6.39 13.35 4.22
N VAL A 39 -5.18 13.61 4.71
CA VAL A 39 -4.43 12.67 5.55
C VAL A 39 -3.71 13.42 6.67
N VAL A 40 -3.89 12.95 7.91
CA VAL A 40 -3.13 13.39 9.09
C VAL A 40 -2.48 12.17 9.71
N ASN A 41 -1.15 12.21 9.89
CA ASN A 41 -0.39 11.16 10.57
C ASN A 41 -0.24 11.49 12.06
N TYR A 42 -0.29 10.44 12.89
CA TYR A 42 -0.15 10.50 14.35
C TYR A 42 1.11 9.76 14.75
N THR A 43 1.92 10.39 15.58
CA THR A 43 3.20 9.86 16.07
C THR A 43 3.23 9.68 17.58
N GLU A 44 2.18 10.12 18.27
CA GLU A 44 2.03 10.04 19.72
C GLU A 44 1.85 8.58 20.15
N TYR A 45 2.55 8.20 21.21
CA TYR A 45 2.56 6.82 21.71
C TYR A 45 1.18 6.35 22.19
N GLU A 46 0.38 7.26 22.75
CA GLU A 46 -0.95 6.98 23.29
C GLU A 46 -2.02 6.79 22.20
N ILE A 47 -1.74 7.20 20.97
CA ILE A 47 -2.67 7.08 19.84
C ILE A 47 -2.46 5.71 19.16
N PRO A 48 -3.48 4.83 19.12
CA PRO A 48 -3.32 3.46 18.64
C PRO A 48 -3.33 3.34 17.10
N TYR A 49 -3.65 4.39 16.37
CA TYR A 49 -3.66 4.42 14.91
C TYR A 49 -2.55 5.33 14.37
N THR A 50 -2.05 5.00 13.19
CA THR A 50 -0.94 5.74 12.56
C THR A 50 -1.40 6.93 11.75
N ARG A 51 -2.66 6.92 11.27
CA ARG A 51 -3.25 8.04 10.51
C ARG A 51 -4.76 8.03 10.52
N ILE A 52 -5.31 9.21 10.21
CA ILE A 52 -6.71 9.36 9.82
C ILE A 52 -6.75 9.88 8.38
N ILE A 53 -7.59 9.25 7.58
CA ILE A 53 -7.91 9.65 6.21
C ILE A 53 -9.31 10.26 6.22
N GLU A 54 -9.46 11.49 5.77
CA GLU A 54 -10.75 12.13 5.50
C GLU A 54 -10.99 12.16 4.00
N HIS A 55 -11.85 11.26 3.52
CA HIS A 55 -11.94 10.90 2.10
C HIS A 55 -12.37 12.05 1.18
N LYS A 56 -13.25 12.95 1.63
CA LYS A 56 -13.75 14.05 0.83
C LYS A 56 -12.67 14.99 0.29
N HIS A 57 -11.53 15.08 0.97
CA HIS A 57 -10.44 15.98 0.59
C HIS A 57 -9.58 15.48 -0.56
N PHE A 58 -9.71 14.21 -0.98
CA PHE A 58 -9.02 13.71 -2.18
C PHE A 58 -9.66 14.19 -3.48
N GLU A 59 -10.94 14.52 -3.45
CA GLU A 59 -11.70 15.00 -4.60
C GLU A 59 -11.93 16.51 -4.53
N TYR A 60 -10.84 17.25 -4.44
CA TYR A 60 -10.90 18.70 -4.34
C TYR A 60 -11.65 19.30 -5.53
N GLY A 61 -12.73 20.05 -5.24
CA GLY A 61 -13.59 20.70 -6.24
C GLY A 61 -14.68 19.81 -6.84
N CYS A 62 -14.70 18.53 -6.59
CA CYS A 62 -15.75 17.61 -7.08
C CYS A 62 -16.91 17.43 -6.10
N GLN A 63 -16.69 17.72 -4.81
CA GLN A 63 -17.73 17.64 -3.78
C GLN A 63 -18.05 19.06 -3.28
N GLY A 64 -19.32 19.41 -3.33
CA GLY A 64 -19.89 20.75 -3.10
C GLY A 64 -19.59 21.42 -1.76
N GLY A 65 -18.34 21.47 -1.35
CA GLY A 65 -17.87 22.17 -0.15
C GLY A 65 -16.77 23.20 -0.41
N TYR A 66 -16.08 23.11 -1.55
CA TYR A 66 -14.91 23.98 -1.84
C TYR A 66 -14.98 24.66 -3.22
N GLY A 67 -16.10 25.09 -3.62
CA GLY A 67 -16.19 25.84 -4.87
C GLY A 67 -17.61 26.27 -5.20
N ASN A 68 -17.71 27.39 -5.83
CA ASN A 68 -18.90 28.12 -6.25
C ASN A 68 -19.76 27.33 -7.28
N THR A 69 -20.00 26.03 -7.07
CA THR A 69 -20.69 25.14 -8.05
C THR A 69 -22.20 25.03 -7.81
N GLY A 70 -22.75 25.75 -6.82
CA GLY A 70 -24.19 25.71 -6.52
C GLY A 70 -24.71 24.38 -5.93
N THR A 71 -23.80 23.41 -5.66
CA THR A 71 -24.15 22.16 -4.99
C THR A 71 -24.23 22.39 -3.48
N PRO A 72 -25.27 21.85 -2.78
CA PRO A 72 -25.35 21.98 -1.32
C PRO A 72 -24.11 21.41 -0.65
N ALA A 73 -23.61 22.10 0.37
CA ALA A 73 -22.49 21.62 1.19
C ALA A 73 -22.84 20.23 1.77
N ILE A 74 -21.90 19.29 1.66
CA ILE A 74 -22.05 17.96 2.26
C ILE A 74 -21.94 18.11 3.77
N GLN A 75 -23.02 17.84 4.49
CA GLN A 75 -23.14 17.99 5.95
C GLN A 75 -22.41 16.87 6.72
N LYS A 76 -21.97 15.82 6.03
CA LYS A 76 -21.32 14.65 6.62
C LYS A 76 -19.92 14.47 6.05
N THR A 77 -19.05 13.86 6.82
CA THR A 77 -17.75 13.42 6.34
C THR A 77 -17.50 11.96 6.67
N VAL A 78 -16.66 11.29 5.87
CA VAL A 78 -16.22 9.91 6.10
C VAL A 78 -14.75 9.95 6.46
N ILE A 79 -14.42 9.36 7.60
CA ILE A 79 -13.05 9.17 8.03
C ILE A 79 -12.70 7.69 8.10
N THR A 80 -11.43 7.36 7.86
CA THR A 80 -10.87 6.03 8.08
C THR A 80 -9.64 6.14 8.98
N ARG A 81 -9.65 5.41 10.11
CA ARG A 81 -8.48 5.25 10.97
C ARG A 81 -7.70 4.02 10.52
N GLU A 82 -6.40 4.19 10.32
CA GLU A 82 -5.47 3.14 9.94
C GLU A 82 -4.67 2.66 11.14
N TYR A 83 -4.81 1.39 11.48
CA TYR A 83 -4.10 0.76 12.58
C TYR A 83 -3.01 -0.18 12.05
N PRO A 84 -1.81 -0.21 12.67
CA PRO A 84 -0.84 -1.24 12.37
C PRO A 84 -1.38 -2.60 12.81
N ALA A 85 -1.16 -3.62 12.00
CA ALA A 85 -1.56 -4.99 12.29
C ALA A 85 -0.43 -5.96 11.92
N ALA A 86 -0.32 -7.05 12.68
CA ALA A 86 0.50 -8.17 12.26
C ALA A 86 -0.13 -8.81 11.01
N TRP A 87 0.72 -9.23 10.08
CA TRP A 87 0.25 -10.00 8.95
C TRP A 87 0.10 -11.48 9.33
N GLU A 88 -0.97 -12.08 8.88
CA GLU A 88 -1.22 -13.50 8.98
C GLU A 88 -1.53 -14.05 7.59
N LYS A 89 -1.24 -15.32 7.35
CA LYS A 89 -1.48 -15.98 6.06
C LYS A 89 -2.96 -15.84 5.65
N GLY A 90 -3.17 -15.29 4.47
CA GLY A 90 -4.51 -14.98 3.95
C GLY A 90 -4.97 -13.54 4.22
N ALA A 91 -4.28 -12.79 5.08
CA ALA A 91 -4.50 -11.36 5.22
C ALA A 91 -3.82 -10.58 4.08
N GLN A 92 -4.27 -9.35 3.84
CA GLN A 92 -3.67 -8.48 2.84
C GLN A 92 -2.26 -8.03 3.28
N PRO A 93 -1.20 -8.36 2.53
CA PRO A 93 0.13 -7.82 2.79
C PRO A 93 0.25 -6.40 2.23
N TYR A 94 0.71 -5.46 3.05
CA TYR A 94 0.93 -4.07 2.63
C TYR A 94 2.41 -3.74 2.46
N TYR A 95 3.25 -4.22 3.38
CA TYR A 95 4.68 -3.90 3.39
C TYR A 95 5.51 -5.14 3.74
N PRO A 96 6.66 -5.38 3.05
CA PRO A 96 7.59 -6.42 3.42
C PRO A 96 8.31 -6.10 4.73
N MET A 97 8.67 -7.14 5.49
CA MET A 97 9.57 -7.03 6.65
C MET A 97 11.01 -7.09 6.15
N ASN A 98 11.67 -5.93 6.05
CA ASN A 98 13.05 -5.82 5.56
C ASN A 98 14.06 -6.05 6.68
N ASP A 99 14.02 -7.21 7.35
CA ASP A 99 15.03 -7.67 8.27
C ASP A 99 16.01 -8.64 7.59
N GLU A 100 17.09 -8.98 8.27
CA GLU A 100 18.15 -9.84 7.74
C GLU A 100 17.63 -11.23 7.36
N LYS A 101 16.79 -11.83 8.22
CA LYS A 101 16.18 -13.17 8.00
C LYS A 101 15.35 -13.19 6.73
N ASN A 102 14.43 -12.24 6.60
CA ASN A 102 13.52 -12.16 5.47
C ASN A 102 14.25 -11.76 4.16
N ASN A 103 15.24 -10.88 4.25
CA ASN A 103 16.05 -10.52 3.09
C ASN A 103 16.86 -11.73 2.58
N ALA A 104 17.45 -12.52 3.47
CA ALA A 104 18.14 -13.76 3.09
C ALA A 104 17.20 -14.79 2.46
N LEU A 105 15.97 -14.92 2.97
CA LEU A 105 14.95 -15.80 2.39
C LEU A 105 14.49 -15.29 1.02
N TYR A 106 14.29 -13.99 0.88
CA TYR A 106 13.93 -13.37 -0.41
C TYR A 106 14.99 -13.61 -1.49
N GLU A 107 16.29 -13.52 -1.16
CA GLU A 107 17.35 -13.78 -2.13
C GLU A 107 17.24 -15.19 -2.74
N ARG A 108 16.85 -16.19 -1.97
CA ARG A 108 16.60 -17.55 -2.49
C ARG A 108 15.43 -17.59 -3.48
N TYR A 109 14.36 -16.85 -3.23
CA TYR A 109 13.25 -16.73 -4.18
C TYR A 109 13.64 -15.93 -5.42
N ARG A 110 14.47 -14.89 -5.26
CA ARG A 110 15.01 -14.12 -6.40
C ARG A 110 15.81 -14.99 -7.34
N GLU A 111 16.65 -15.89 -6.81
CA GLU A 111 17.41 -16.86 -7.63
C GLU A 111 16.50 -17.82 -8.43
N LEU A 112 15.30 -18.14 -7.95
CA LEU A 112 14.30 -18.88 -8.72
C LEU A 112 13.68 -17.97 -9.80
N ALA A 113 13.32 -16.76 -9.42
CA ALA A 113 12.69 -15.80 -10.32
C ALA A 113 13.58 -15.41 -11.51
N GLU A 114 14.91 -15.37 -11.32
CA GLU A 114 15.89 -15.12 -12.38
C GLU A 114 15.96 -16.24 -13.43
N LYS A 115 15.42 -17.44 -13.14
CA LYS A 115 15.35 -18.57 -14.06
C LYS A 115 14.03 -18.64 -14.84
N GLU A 116 13.07 -17.79 -14.51
CA GLU A 116 11.78 -17.73 -15.18
C GLU A 116 11.88 -16.96 -16.50
N GLU A 117 11.74 -17.64 -17.63
CA GLU A 117 11.85 -17.03 -18.95
C GLU A 117 10.62 -16.18 -19.34
N HIS A 118 9.45 -16.48 -18.75
CA HIS A 118 8.17 -15.90 -19.16
C HIS A 118 7.48 -15.07 -18.08
N VAL A 119 8.11 -14.89 -16.92
CA VAL A 119 7.56 -14.14 -15.80
C VAL A 119 8.52 -13.05 -15.37
N ILE A 120 8.01 -11.84 -15.31
CA ILE A 120 8.73 -10.69 -14.74
C ILE A 120 8.10 -10.38 -13.39
N PHE A 121 8.88 -10.44 -12.33
CA PHE A 121 8.45 -10.03 -11.00
C PHE A 121 8.64 -8.54 -10.82
N GLY A 122 7.61 -7.86 -10.27
CA GLY A 122 7.64 -6.41 -10.07
C GLY A 122 6.77 -5.97 -8.89
N GLY A 123 6.85 -4.69 -8.56
CA GLY A 123 6.10 -4.10 -7.46
C GLY A 123 6.63 -4.48 -6.07
N ARG A 124 5.98 -3.96 -5.03
CA ARG A 124 6.44 -4.11 -3.64
C ARG A 124 6.55 -5.56 -3.18
N LEU A 125 5.58 -6.39 -3.52
CA LEU A 125 5.49 -7.78 -3.05
C LEU A 125 6.33 -8.72 -3.92
N GLY A 126 6.32 -8.56 -5.25
CA GLY A 126 7.11 -9.38 -6.16
C GLY A 126 8.62 -9.14 -6.04
N MET A 127 9.02 -7.92 -5.68
CA MET A 127 10.42 -7.55 -5.45
C MET A 127 10.79 -7.51 -3.96
N TYR A 128 9.87 -7.80 -3.08
CA TYR A 128 10.01 -7.76 -1.62
C TYR A 128 10.70 -6.48 -1.12
N ARG A 129 10.24 -5.31 -1.62
CA ARG A 129 10.83 -4.01 -1.31
C ARG A 129 9.78 -3.00 -0.85
N TYR A 130 10.19 -2.19 0.12
CA TYR A 130 9.43 -1.02 0.51
C TYR A 130 9.68 0.09 -0.52
N TYR A 131 8.69 0.34 -1.37
CA TYR A 131 8.71 1.40 -2.38
C TYR A 131 7.68 2.47 -2.10
N ASP A 132 8.07 3.72 -2.20
CA ASP A 132 7.14 4.83 -2.37
C ASP A 132 6.53 4.83 -3.78
N MET A 133 5.44 5.56 -3.99
CA MET A 133 4.74 5.59 -5.28
C MET A 133 5.65 5.95 -6.45
N HIS A 134 6.50 6.98 -6.30
CA HIS A 134 7.42 7.40 -7.35
C HIS A 134 8.47 6.32 -7.69
N GLN A 135 8.92 5.56 -6.70
CA GLN A 135 9.86 4.45 -6.90
C GLN A 135 9.21 3.28 -7.65
N VAL A 136 7.97 2.91 -7.29
CA VAL A 136 7.21 1.88 -8.02
C VAL A 136 7.02 2.27 -9.49
N ILE A 137 6.69 3.54 -9.76
CA ILE A 137 6.53 4.05 -11.13
C ILE A 137 7.86 4.00 -11.88
N ALA A 138 8.96 4.43 -11.26
CA ALA A 138 10.28 4.41 -11.86
C ALA A 138 10.73 2.98 -12.23
N GLU A 139 10.54 2.02 -11.32
CA GLU A 139 10.86 0.60 -11.57
C GLU A 139 9.98 0.01 -12.69
N ALA A 140 8.69 0.36 -12.75
CA ALA A 140 7.81 -0.08 -13.82
C ALA A 140 8.25 0.46 -15.19
N LEU A 141 8.60 1.74 -15.27
CA LEU A 141 9.10 2.35 -16.51
C LEU A 141 10.44 1.75 -16.95
N LYS A 142 11.34 1.48 -16.00
CA LYS A 142 12.61 0.80 -16.27
C LYS A 142 12.36 -0.61 -16.82
N CYS A 143 11.50 -1.38 -16.18
CA CYS A 143 11.13 -2.73 -16.62
C CYS A 143 10.58 -2.73 -18.06
N VAL A 144 9.69 -1.80 -18.38
CA VAL A 144 9.16 -1.65 -19.75
C VAL A 144 10.28 -1.35 -20.76
N LYS A 145 11.19 -0.45 -20.41
CA LYS A 145 12.30 -0.08 -21.29
C LYS A 145 13.23 -1.26 -21.56
N GLU A 146 13.56 -2.04 -20.55
CA GLU A 146 14.49 -3.17 -20.65
C GLU A 146 13.88 -4.39 -21.37
N ASN A 147 12.56 -4.60 -21.27
CA ASN A 147 11.92 -5.81 -21.80
C ASN A 147 11.12 -5.61 -23.09
N LEU A 148 10.74 -4.37 -23.45
CA LEU A 148 9.95 -4.09 -24.64
C LEU A 148 10.69 -3.24 -25.68
N TYR A 149 11.74 -2.52 -25.31
CA TYR A 149 12.49 -1.62 -26.17
C TYR A 149 14.00 -1.88 -26.17
N GLY A 150 14.45 -2.90 -25.43
CA GLY A 150 15.85 -3.35 -25.37
C GLY A 150 16.28 -4.28 -26.49
#